data_9a072c84c6e45de01956d90798394bd1
#
_entry.id   9a072c84c6e45de01956d90798394bd1
#
_cell.length_a   1.000
_cell.length_b   1.000
_cell.length_c   1.000
_cell.angle_alpha   90.00
_cell.angle_beta   90.00
_cell.angle_gamma   90.00
#
_symmetry.space_group_name_H-M   'P 1'
#
loop_
_entity.id
_entity.type
_entity.pdbx_description
1 polymer ?
#
loop_
_entity_poly.entity_id
_entity_poly.type
_entity_poly.pdbx_seq_one_letter_code
_entity_poly.pdbx_strand_id
1 'polypeptide(L)'
;MITLLIADDHPLYRDALRGALSLSLPALTLKEAGDLNTTVDILNNEDIDLLLLDLHMPGSNDLFGLLHIRKLFPELPVAVVSGTEDTTLISKIISVGTLGFIPKTASAQDIANAVEAILDGDVWLPDNLSEDVDELNEEFSELADKVASLTPSQYKVLCYMRDGLLNKQIGFNLDIAEATVKAHVTAIFKKLGINNRTQAVLIASQLE
;
A
#
# COMPACT_ATOMS: atom_id res chain seq x y z
N MET A 1 6.91 -12.85 21.59
CA MET A 1 5.44 -12.64 21.42
C MET A 1 5.31 -11.95 20.07
N ILE A 2 4.57 -12.51 19.15
CA ILE A 2 4.46 -11.99 17.78
C ILE A 2 3.40 -10.89 17.75
N THR A 3 3.75 -9.71 17.23
CA THR A 3 2.86 -8.56 17.12
C THR A 3 2.51 -8.30 15.65
N LEU A 4 1.23 -8.31 15.32
CA LEU A 4 0.70 -8.08 13.99
C LEU A 4 -0.09 -6.77 13.96
N LEU A 5 0.14 -5.94 12.94
CA LEU A 5 -0.62 -4.72 12.71
C LEU A 5 -1.63 -4.92 11.57
N ILE A 6 -2.90 -4.66 11.84
CA ILE A 6 -3.98 -4.64 10.84
C ILE A 6 -4.26 -3.18 10.47
N ALA A 7 -3.95 -2.81 9.25
CA ALA A 7 -4.20 -1.47 8.70
C ALA A 7 -5.32 -1.55 7.64
N ASP A 8 -6.52 -1.16 8.02
CA ASP A 8 -7.73 -1.17 7.17
C ASP A 8 -8.71 -0.12 7.73
N ASP A 9 -9.37 0.66 6.88
CA ASP A 9 -10.32 1.70 7.31
C ASP A 9 -11.73 1.16 7.62
N HIS A 10 -11.97 -0.14 7.36
CA HIS A 10 -13.26 -0.80 7.64
C HIS A 10 -13.26 -1.49 9.01
N PRO A 11 -13.89 -0.90 10.06
CA PRO A 11 -13.84 -1.48 11.42
C PRO A 11 -14.37 -2.91 11.50
N LEU A 12 -15.46 -3.22 10.77
CA LEU A 12 -16.06 -4.57 10.75
C LEU A 12 -15.10 -5.61 10.15
N TYR A 13 -14.30 -5.21 9.17
CA TYR A 13 -13.31 -6.12 8.58
C TYR A 13 -12.13 -6.36 9.54
N ARG A 14 -11.66 -5.32 10.24
CA ARG A 14 -10.65 -5.49 11.30
C ARG A 14 -11.13 -6.43 12.39
N ASP A 15 -12.40 -6.29 12.83
CA ASP A 15 -13.00 -7.21 13.81
C ASP A 15 -13.07 -8.65 13.29
N ALA A 16 -13.39 -8.84 12.00
CA ALA A 16 -13.40 -10.16 11.38
C ALA A 16 -11.99 -10.78 11.32
N LEU A 17 -10.98 -10.03 10.91
CA LEU A 17 -9.57 -10.46 10.91
C LEU A 17 -9.10 -10.82 12.33
N ARG A 18 -9.40 -9.96 13.30
CA ARG A 18 -9.09 -10.23 14.71
C ARG A 18 -9.73 -11.54 15.18
N GLY A 19 -11.00 -11.75 14.86
CA GLY A 19 -11.71 -12.98 15.21
C GLY A 19 -11.06 -14.22 14.60
N ALA A 20 -10.77 -14.19 13.30
CA ALA A 20 -10.12 -15.27 12.57
C ALA A 20 -8.74 -15.62 13.16
N LEU A 21 -7.90 -14.60 13.35
CA LEU A 21 -6.52 -14.78 13.85
C LEU A 21 -6.48 -15.20 15.32
N SER A 22 -7.35 -14.64 16.18
CA SER A 22 -7.38 -15.01 17.61
C SER A 22 -7.79 -16.47 17.84
N LEU A 23 -8.62 -17.03 16.96
CA LEU A 23 -9.04 -18.43 17.04
C LEU A 23 -7.93 -19.39 16.60
N SER A 24 -7.22 -19.05 15.54
CA SER A 24 -6.19 -19.92 14.93
C SER A 24 -4.80 -19.71 15.55
N LEU A 25 -4.48 -18.49 15.96
CA LEU A 25 -3.16 -18.05 16.42
C LEU A 25 -3.26 -17.28 17.76
N PRO A 26 -3.61 -17.96 18.86
CA PRO A 26 -3.93 -17.31 20.15
C PRO A 26 -2.74 -16.60 20.82
N ALA A 27 -1.50 -16.82 20.35
CA ALA A 27 -0.29 -16.18 20.87
C ALA A 27 0.03 -14.82 20.22
N LEU A 28 -0.80 -14.36 19.27
CA LEU A 28 -0.60 -13.08 18.59
C LEU A 28 -1.07 -11.91 19.44
N THR A 29 -0.30 -10.83 19.40
CA THR A 29 -0.74 -9.50 19.82
C THR A 29 -1.21 -8.75 18.57
N LEU A 30 -2.44 -8.23 18.57
CA LEU A 30 -3.02 -7.53 17.43
C LEU A 30 -3.09 -6.03 17.72
N LYS A 31 -2.57 -5.23 16.80
CA LYS A 31 -2.69 -3.76 16.74
C LYS A 31 -3.53 -3.38 15.54
N GLU A 32 -4.12 -2.18 15.57
CA GLU A 32 -5.00 -1.71 14.50
C GLU A 32 -4.73 -0.26 14.13
N ALA A 33 -4.85 0.03 12.84
CA ALA A 33 -4.83 1.36 12.27
C ALA A 33 -5.95 1.51 11.23
N GLY A 34 -6.55 2.70 11.15
CA GLY A 34 -7.60 3.00 10.18
C GLY A 34 -7.15 3.92 9.05
N ASP A 35 -5.89 4.32 9.02
CA ASP A 35 -5.32 5.20 8.00
C ASP A 35 -3.78 5.04 7.94
N LEU A 36 -3.18 5.55 6.85
CA LEU A 36 -1.74 5.43 6.63
C LEU A 36 -0.91 6.15 7.71
N ASN A 37 -1.33 7.33 8.19
CA ASN A 37 -0.57 8.08 9.16
C ASN A 37 -0.51 7.33 10.50
N THR A 38 -1.66 6.84 10.98
CA THR A 38 -1.74 6.01 12.19
C THR A 38 -0.91 4.73 12.04
N THR A 39 -0.93 4.11 10.85
CA THR A 39 -0.09 2.94 10.55
C THR A 39 1.40 3.26 10.72
N VAL A 40 1.86 4.35 10.08
CA VAL A 40 3.27 4.79 10.17
C VAL A 40 3.65 5.18 11.59
N ASP A 41 2.75 5.84 12.34
CA ASP A 41 3.00 6.20 13.73
C ASP A 41 3.18 4.97 14.63
N ILE A 42 2.36 3.93 14.44
CA ILE A 42 2.53 2.66 15.18
C ILE A 42 3.86 2.00 14.80
N LEU A 43 4.18 1.89 13.51
CA LEU A 43 5.43 1.29 13.04
C LEU A 43 6.69 2.02 13.52
N ASN A 44 6.62 3.33 13.79
CA ASN A 44 7.72 4.10 14.35
C ASN A 44 7.92 3.90 15.85
N ASN A 45 6.89 3.46 16.58
CA ASN A 45 6.91 3.41 18.04
C ASN A 45 6.83 2.00 18.62
N GLU A 46 6.50 1.02 17.82
CA GLU A 46 6.29 -0.37 18.27
C GLU A 46 6.97 -1.37 17.32
N ASP A 47 7.46 -2.47 17.87
CA ASP A 47 8.01 -3.57 17.09
C ASP A 47 6.86 -4.40 16.51
N ILE A 48 6.74 -4.42 15.19
CA ILE A 48 5.71 -5.14 14.44
C ILE A 48 6.38 -6.23 13.61
N ASP A 49 5.94 -7.47 13.76
CA ASP A 49 6.49 -8.63 13.06
C ASP A 49 5.83 -8.85 11.68
N LEU A 50 4.58 -8.40 11.50
CA LEU A 50 3.87 -8.47 10.23
C LEU A 50 2.83 -7.35 10.12
N LEU A 51 2.77 -6.70 8.96
CA LEU A 51 1.71 -5.76 8.60
C LEU A 51 0.74 -6.40 7.60
N LEU A 52 -0.54 -6.43 7.94
CA LEU A 52 -1.65 -6.64 7.01
C LEU A 52 -2.16 -5.29 6.55
N LEU A 53 -2.01 -4.97 5.26
CA LEU A 53 -2.24 -3.64 4.71
C LEU A 53 -3.37 -3.64 3.69
N ASP A 54 -4.42 -2.85 3.94
CA ASP A 54 -5.40 -2.49 2.91
C ASP A 54 -4.82 -1.37 2.01
N LEU A 55 -5.01 -1.53 0.71
CA LEU A 55 -4.58 -0.53 -0.28
C LEU A 55 -5.49 0.71 -0.29
N HIS A 56 -6.77 0.56 0.08
CA HIS A 56 -7.80 1.58 -0.06
C HIS A 56 -8.21 2.16 1.29
N MET A 57 -7.29 2.80 1.98
CA MET A 57 -7.57 3.50 3.24
C MET A 57 -7.10 4.96 3.18
N PRO A 58 -7.60 5.86 4.05
CA PRO A 58 -7.19 7.27 4.06
C PRO A 58 -5.67 7.43 4.10
N GLY A 59 -5.14 8.17 3.13
CA GLY A 59 -3.70 8.40 2.95
C GLY A 59 -2.95 7.31 2.18
N SER A 60 -3.55 6.13 2.00
CA SER A 60 -3.05 5.02 1.20
C SER A 60 -3.94 4.86 -0.03
N ASN A 61 -3.82 5.76 -0.99
CA ASN A 61 -4.54 5.61 -2.26
C ASN A 61 -3.71 4.74 -3.19
N ASP A 62 -4.32 3.72 -3.78
CA ASP A 62 -3.68 2.82 -4.71
C ASP A 62 -2.43 2.15 -4.09
N LEU A 63 -1.39 1.91 -4.87
CA LEU A 63 -0.13 1.32 -4.38
C LEU A 63 0.74 2.28 -3.53
N PHE A 64 0.43 3.58 -3.48
CA PHE A 64 1.30 4.55 -2.79
C PHE A 64 1.56 4.21 -1.32
N GLY A 65 0.53 3.81 -0.57
CA GLY A 65 0.68 3.47 0.85
C GLY A 65 1.65 2.32 1.05
N LEU A 66 1.54 1.27 0.23
CA LEU A 66 2.45 0.14 0.22
C LEU A 66 3.88 0.58 -0.09
N LEU A 67 4.09 1.33 -1.18
CA LEU A 67 5.42 1.82 -1.60
C LEU A 67 6.05 2.73 -0.53
N HIS A 68 5.24 3.56 0.09
CA HIS A 68 5.70 4.45 1.16
C HIS A 68 6.15 3.67 2.40
N ILE A 69 5.39 2.67 2.83
CA ILE A 69 5.74 1.78 3.95
C ILE A 69 6.99 0.98 3.64
N ARG A 70 7.07 0.35 2.46
CA ARG A 70 8.25 -0.42 2.04
C ARG A 70 9.53 0.41 2.05
N LYS A 71 9.44 1.69 1.69
CA LYS A 71 10.58 2.61 1.74
C LYS A 71 11.01 2.97 3.16
N LEU A 72 10.05 3.21 4.06
CA LEU A 72 10.34 3.58 5.45
C LEU A 72 10.79 2.39 6.28
N PHE A 73 10.23 1.22 6.00
CA PHE A 73 10.43 -0.02 6.76
C PHE A 73 10.77 -1.18 5.80
N PRO A 74 11.96 -1.19 5.19
CA PRO A 74 12.31 -2.17 4.14
C PRO A 74 12.34 -3.62 4.64
N GLU A 75 12.64 -3.83 5.93
CA GLU A 75 12.73 -5.17 6.52
C GLU A 75 11.39 -5.69 7.08
N LEU A 76 10.37 -4.84 7.14
CA LEU A 76 9.06 -5.23 7.68
C LEU A 76 8.36 -6.21 6.73
N PRO A 77 7.98 -7.40 7.17
CA PRO A 77 7.08 -8.27 6.44
C PRO A 77 5.72 -7.58 6.20
N VAL A 78 5.27 -7.53 4.95
CA VAL A 78 3.98 -6.93 4.57
C VAL A 78 3.20 -7.91 3.73
N ALA A 79 1.95 -8.12 4.08
CA ALA A 79 0.95 -8.75 3.23
C ALA A 79 -0.15 -7.74 2.90
N VAL A 80 -0.55 -7.69 1.63
CA VAL A 80 -1.65 -6.85 1.19
C VAL A 80 -2.96 -7.60 1.36
N VAL A 81 -3.96 -6.92 1.92
CA VAL A 81 -5.33 -7.43 2.06
C VAL A 81 -6.24 -6.57 1.20
N SER A 82 -6.83 -7.13 0.15
CA SER A 82 -7.59 -6.33 -0.81
C SER A 82 -8.80 -7.07 -1.38
N GLY A 83 -9.79 -6.33 -1.83
CA GLY A 83 -10.95 -6.85 -2.55
C GLY A 83 -10.73 -7.03 -4.06
N THR A 84 -9.56 -6.67 -4.59
CA THR A 84 -9.25 -6.84 -6.01
C THR A 84 -8.92 -8.28 -6.36
N GLU A 85 -9.24 -8.67 -7.60
CA GLU A 85 -8.81 -9.93 -8.21
C GLU A 85 -7.98 -9.68 -9.48
N ASP A 86 -7.52 -8.44 -9.69
CA ASP A 86 -6.69 -8.07 -10.83
C ASP A 86 -5.27 -8.64 -10.67
N THR A 87 -4.96 -9.62 -11.48
CA THR A 87 -3.65 -10.31 -11.47
C THR A 87 -2.49 -9.37 -11.81
N THR A 88 -2.73 -8.34 -12.64
CA THR A 88 -1.71 -7.33 -12.96
C THR A 88 -1.36 -6.50 -11.72
N LEU A 89 -2.36 -6.09 -10.94
CA LEU A 89 -2.13 -5.37 -9.69
C LEU A 89 -1.45 -6.26 -8.66
N ILE A 90 -1.84 -7.54 -8.58
CA ILE A 90 -1.23 -8.51 -7.66
C ILE A 90 0.24 -8.74 -8.01
N SER A 91 0.58 -8.89 -9.32
CA SER A 91 1.97 -8.98 -9.78
C SER A 91 2.79 -7.74 -9.37
N LYS A 92 2.24 -6.53 -9.51
CA LYS A 92 2.89 -5.29 -9.05
C LYS A 92 3.13 -5.31 -7.53
N ILE A 93 2.15 -5.76 -6.73
CA ILE A 93 2.24 -5.88 -5.27
C ILE A 93 3.39 -6.81 -4.89
N ILE A 94 3.49 -7.97 -5.49
CA ILE A 94 4.56 -8.95 -5.21
C ILE A 94 5.93 -8.42 -5.68
N SER A 95 6.01 -7.77 -6.84
CA SER A 95 7.28 -7.25 -7.38
C SER A 95 7.93 -6.17 -6.51
N VAL A 96 7.19 -5.52 -5.63
CA VAL A 96 7.74 -4.54 -4.67
C VAL A 96 8.12 -5.17 -3.32
N GLY A 97 8.20 -6.50 -3.27
CA GLY A 97 8.72 -7.24 -2.12
C GLY A 97 7.72 -7.46 -0.98
N THR A 98 6.42 -7.52 -1.29
CA THR A 98 5.44 -8.03 -0.31
C THR A 98 5.54 -9.54 -0.20
N LEU A 99 5.24 -10.07 0.98
CA LEU A 99 5.27 -11.52 1.24
C LEU A 99 3.91 -12.18 1.06
N GLY A 100 2.87 -11.44 0.67
CA GLY A 100 1.59 -12.07 0.38
C GLY A 100 0.52 -11.12 -0.11
N PHE A 101 -0.48 -11.73 -0.74
CA PHE A 101 -1.73 -11.10 -1.11
C PHE A 101 -2.90 -11.96 -0.59
N ILE A 102 -3.75 -11.37 0.24
CA ILE A 102 -4.90 -12.03 0.86
C ILE A 102 -6.17 -11.36 0.34
N PRO A 103 -7.01 -12.06 -0.42
CA PRO A 103 -8.31 -11.53 -0.81
C PRO A 103 -9.19 -11.22 0.40
N LYS A 104 -9.92 -10.11 0.41
CA LYS A 104 -10.90 -9.80 1.48
C LYS A 104 -12.03 -10.83 1.56
N THR A 105 -12.18 -11.65 0.53
CA THR A 105 -13.14 -12.78 0.45
C THR A 105 -12.58 -14.09 1.01
N ALA A 106 -11.30 -14.12 1.42
CA ALA A 106 -10.66 -15.32 1.95
C ALA A 106 -11.36 -15.85 3.22
N SER A 107 -11.37 -17.17 3.40
CA SER A 107 -11.89 -17.77 4.61
C SER A 107 -11.00 -17.47 5.83
N ALA A 108 -11.57 -17.58 7.04
CA ALA A 108 -10.80 -17.41 8.27
C ALA A 108 -9.59 -18.38 8.33
N GLN A 109 -9.73 -19.58 7.79
CA GLN A 109 -8.65 -20.57 7.73
C GLN A 109 -7.57 -20.15 6.75
N ASP A 110 -7.92 -19.64 5.56
CA ASP A 110 -6.94 -19.19 4.56
C ASP A 110 -6.16 -17.96 5.06
N ILE A 111 -6.83 -17.04 5.76
CA ILE A 111 -6.17 -15.90 6.41
C ILE A 111 -5.15 -16.38 7.45
N ALA A 112 -5.51 -17.35 8.28
CA ALA A 112 -4.60 -17.89 9.28
C ALA A 112 -3.41 -18.61 8.63
N ASN A 113 -3.65 -19.44 7.60
CA ASN A 113 -2.61 -20.12 6.84
C ASN A 113 -1.65 -19.11 6.17
N ALA A 114 -2.21 -18.05 5.60
CA ALA A 114 -1.41 -16.99 4.99
C ALA A 114 -0.48 -16.31 6.01
N VAL A 115 -1.03 -15.95 7.16
CA VAL A 115 -0.24 -15.29 8.23
C VAL A 115 0.85 -16.22 8.76
N GLU A 116 0.55 -17.51 8.98
CA GLU A 116 1.56 -18.51 9.40
C GLU A 116 2.69 -18.63 8.38
N ALA A 117 2.36 -18.85 7.10
CA ALA A 117 3.35 -18.98 6.02
C ALA A 117 4.25 -17.74 5.93
N ILE A 118 3.67 -16.53 5.98
CA ILE A 118 4.43 -15.28 5.90
C ILE A 118 5.35 -15.08 7.12
N LEU A 119 4.91 -15.44 8.31
CA LEU A 119 5.73 -15.38 9.52
C LEU A 119 6.89 -16.39 9.50
N ASP A 120 6.73 -17.49 8.77
CA ASP A 120 7.80 -18.46 8.51
C ASP A 120 8.74 -18.03 7.38
N GLY A 121 8.45 -16.92 6.69
CA GLY A 121 9.27 -16.31 5.64
C GLY A 121 8.89 -16.71 4.22
N ASP A 122 7.79 -17.43 4.06
CA ASP A 122 7.27 -17.84 2.75
C ASP A 122 6.42 -16.73 2.11
N VAL A 123 6.35 -16.75 0.78
CA VAL A 123 5.40 -15.91 0.03
C VAL A 123 4.07 -16.65 -0.08
N TRP A 124 2.98 -15.99 0.30
CA TRP A 124 1.64 -16.58 0.22
C TRP A 124 0.76 -15.90 -0.82
N LEU A 125 0.21 -16.70 -1.72
CA LEU A 125 -0.80 -16.32 -2.71
C LEU A 125 -1.92 -17.36 -2.73
N PRO A 126 -3.17 -16.96 -3.04
CA PRO A 126 -4.23 -17.92 -3.30
C PRO A 126 -3.86 -18.84 -4.49
N ASP A 127 -4.22 -20.12 -4.41
CA ASP A 127 -3.87 -21.13 -5.42
C ASP A 127 -4.29 -20.73 -6.84
N ASN A 128 -5.44 -20.07 -6.98
CA ASN A 128 -5.98 -19.61 -8.25
C ASN A 128 -5.22 -18.40 -8.87
N LEU A 129 -4.30 -17.80 -8.14
CA LEU A 129 -3.54 -16.62 -8.58
C LEU A 129 -2.03 -16.92 -8.71
N SER A 130 -1.55 -18.00 -8.10
CA SER A 130 -0.12 -18.33 -8.03
C SER A 130 0.51 -18.61 -9.39
N GLU A 131 -0.27 -19.11 -10.36
CA GLU A 131 0.23 -19.45 -11.72
C GLU A 131 0.28 -18.24 -12.67
N ASP A 132 -0.49 -17.18 -12.40
CA ASP A 132 -0.67 -16.02 -13.27
C ASP A 132 0.17 -14.79 -12.85
N VAL A 133 0.87 -14.88 -11.71
CA VAL A 133 1.66 -13.78 -11.19
C VAL A 133 3.09 -13.85 -11.71
N ASP A 134 3.47 -12.94 -12.62
CA ASP A 134 4.85 -12.74 -13.03
C ASP A 134 5.68 -12.18 -11.86
N GLU A 135 6.65 -12.94 -11.38
CA GLU A 135 7.45 -12.61 -10.19
C GLU A 135 8.33 -11.36 -10.33
N LEU A 136 8.61 -10.89 -11.53
CA LEU A 136 9.55 -9.78 -11.75
C LEU A 136 9.09 -8.83 -12.85
N ASN A 137 8.54 -7.69 -12.45
CA ASN A 137 8.39 -6.52 -13.31
C ASN A 137 9.46 -5.48 -12.92
N GLU A 138 10.68 -5.59 -13.48
CA GLU A 138 11.80 -4.69 -13.18
C GLU A 138 11.47 -3.23 -13.49
N GLU A 139 10.75 -2.97 -14.60
CA GLU A 139 10.32 -1.60 -14.96
C GLU A 139 9.40 -1.00 -13.89
N PHE A 140 8.49 -1.82 -13.33
CA PHE A 140 7.60 -1.36 -12.26
C PHE A 140 8.38 -1.13 -10.96
N SER A 141 9.35 -1.96 -10.63
CA SER A 141 10.18 -1.79 -9.43
C SER A 141 10.94 -0.46 -9.44
N GLU A 142 11.57 -0.07 -10.56
CA GLU A 142 12.22 1.24 -10.69
C GLU A 142 11.24 2.42 -10.54
N LEU A 143 10.03 2.27 -11.11
CA LEU A 143 8.98 3.26 -10.97
C LEU A 143 8.51 3.38 -9.51
N ALA A 144 8.32 2.23 -8.86
CA ALA A 144 7.91 2.13 -7.46
C ALA A 144 8.85 2.91 -6.54
N ASP A 145 10.17 2.77 -6.71
CA ASP A 145 11.18 3.51 -5.94
C ASP A 145 11.06 5.03 -6.12
N LYS A 146 10.82 5.49 -7.35
CA LYS A 146 10.61 6.92 -7.64
C LYS A 146 9.34 7.43 -6.97
N VAL A 147 8.24 6.70 -7.09
CA VAL A 147 6.95 7.05 -6.46
C VAL A 147 7.05 7.05 -4.95
N ALA A 148 7.69 6.04 -4.36
CA ALA A 148 7.96 5.96 -2.93
C ALA A 148 8.75 7.16 -2.38
N SER A 149 9.47 7.88 -3.25
CA SER A 149 10.19 9.11 -2.87
C SER A 149 9.28 10.32 -2.68
N LEU A 150 8.04 10.28 -3.16
CA LEU A 150 7.09 11.38 -3.00
C LEU A 150 6.65 11.50 -1.53
N THR A 151 6.37 12.73 -1.10
CA THR A 151 5.66 12.93 0.17
C THR A 151 4.16 12.68 -0.02
N PRO A 152 3.39 12.39 1.06
CA PRO A 152 1.94 12.24 0.96
C PRO A 152 1.23 13.40 0.27
N SER A 153 1.68 14.65 0.54
CA SER A 153 1.12 15.84 -0.13
C SER A 153 1.47 15.89 -1.62
N GLN A 154 2.69 15.49 -2.01
CA GLN A 154 3.08 15.39 -3.41
C GLN A 154 2.28 14.31 -4.13
N TYR A 155 2.07 13.17 -3.49
CA TYR A 155 1.26 12.10 -4.06
C TYR A 155 -0.20 12.55 -4.26
N LYS A 156 -0.82 13.22 -3.29
CA LYS A 156 -2.17 13.81 -3.46
C LYS A 156 -2.25 14.76 -4.66
N VAL A 157 -1.22 15.61 -4.84
CA VAL A 157 -1.15 16.48 -6.03
C VAL A 157 -1.05 15.67 -7.31
N LEU A 158 -0.27 14.59 -7.32
CA LEU A 158 -0.15 13.68 -8.47
C LEU A 158 -1.50 13.01 -8.81
N CYS A 159 -2.26 12.53 -7.83
CA CYS A 159 -3.60 11.98 -8.03
C CYS A 159 -4.55 13.01 -8.64
N TYR A 160 -4.60 14.23 -8.12
CA TYR A 160 -5.42 15.30 -8.71
C TYR A 160 -4.99 15.68 -10.14
N MET A 161 -3.70 15.54 -10.46
CA MET A 161 -3.23 15.72 -11.85
C MET A 161 -3.74 14.62 -12.76
N ARG A 162 -3.78 13.35 -12.29
CA ARG A 162 -4.38 12.21 -12.99
C ARG A 162 -5.87 12.46 -13.25
N ASP A 163 -6.58 12.97 -12.26
CA ASP A 163 -8.01 13.29 -12.35
C ASP A 163 -8.30 14.52 -13.25
N GLY A 164 -7.28 15.10 -13.87
CA GLY A 164 -7.40 16.20 -14.82
C GLY A 164 -7.56 17.60 -14.22
N LEU A 165 -7.43 17.78 -12.92
CA LEU A 165 -7.62 19.05 -12.23
C LEU A 165 -6.47 20.03 -12.57
N LEU A 166 -6.80 21.30 -12.82
CA LEU A 166 -5.82 22.37 -12.99
C LEU A 166 -5.19 22.76 -11.63
N ASN A 167 -3.99 23.33 -11.63
CA ASN A 167 -3.28 23.71 -10.41
C ASN A 167 -4.12 24.60 -9.47
N LYS A 168 -4.94 25.49 -10.02
CA LYS A 168 -5.87 26.32 -9.24
C LYS A 168 -6.93 25.49 -8.51
N GLN A 169 -7.47 24.46 -9.18
CA GLN A 169 -8.48 23.55 -8.61
C GLN A 169 -7.84 22.64 -7.55
N ILE A 170 -6.62 22.16 -7.80
CA ILE A 170 -5.85 21.37 -6.83
C ILE A 170 -5.59 22.22 -5.57
N GLY A 171 -5.18 23.48 -5.74
CA GLY A 171 -4.97 24.40 -4.62
C GLY A 171 -6.24 24.61 -3.79
N PHE A 172 -7.38 24.78 -4.45
CA PHE A 172 -8.68 24.88 -3.78
C PHE A 172 -9.02 23.62 -2.98
N ASN A 173 -8.86 22.43 -3.59
CA ASN A 173 -9.18 21.15 -2.92
C ASN A 173 -8.26 20.83 -1.73
N LEU A 174 -7.02 21.29 -1.77
CA LEU A 174 -6.02 21.06 -0.72
C LEU A 174 -5.90 22.22 0.28
N ASP A 175 -6.67 23.29 0.10
CA ASP A 175 -6.60 24.53 0.89
C ASP A 175 -5.18 25.13 0.93
N ILE A 176 -4.51 25.19 -0.24
CA ILE A 176 -3.17 25.77 -0.42
C ILE A 176 -3.13 26.72 -1.62
N ALA A 177 -2.17 27.63 -1.62
CA ALA A 177 -1.99 28.56 -2.73
C ALA A 177 -1.58 27.82 -4.02
N GLU A 178 -2.04 28.32 -5.19
CA GLU A 178 -1.64 27.78 -6.51
C GLU A 178 -0.11 27.76 -6.70
N ALA A 179 0.60 28.73 -6.12
CA ALA A 179 2.06 28.77 -6.15
C ALA A 179 2.68 27.57 -5.42
N THR A 180 2.06 27.12 -4.30
CA THR A 180 2.47 25.92 -3.55
C THR A 180 2.25 24.67 -4.38
N VAL A 181 1.10 24.58 -5.07
CA VAL A 181 0.84 23.46 -6.02
C VAL A 181 1.90 23.41 -7.12
N LYS A 182 2.28 24.57 -7.71
CA LYS A 182 3.36 24.62 -8.72
C LYS A 182 4.69 24.13 -8.17
N ALA A 183 5.01 24.46 -6.92
CA ALA A 183 6.22 23.96 -6.26
C ALA A 183 6.16 22.43 -6.07
N HIS A 184 5.02 21.88 -5.65
CA HIS A 184 4.81 20.42 -5.58
C HIS A 184 4.98 19.77 -6.95
N VAL A 185 4.35 20.31 -8.01
CA VAL A 185 4.47 19.76 -9.38
C VAL A 185 5.93 19.74 -9.84
N THR A 186 6.69 20.81 -9.59
CA THR A 186 8.13 20.85 -9.91
C THR A 186 8.92 19.78 -9.16
N ALA A 187 8.63 19.60 -7.86
CA ALA A 187 9.28 18.58 -7.04
C ALA A 187 8.91 17.16 -7.51
N ILE A 188 7.65 16.91 -7.86
CA ILE A 188 7.17 15.64 -8.42
C ILE A 188 7.93 15.33 -9.72
N PHE A 189 8.00 16.27 -10.66
CA PHE A 189 8.70 16.06 -11.92
C PHE A 189 10.17 15.71 -11.71
N LYS A 190 10.85 16.41 -10.79
CA LYS A 190 12.24 16.12 -10.45
C LYS A 190 12.40 14.71 -9.86
N LYS A 191 11.54 14.30 -8.93
CA LYS A 191 11.62 13.01 -8.25
C LYS A 191 11.30 11.84 -9.17
N LEU A 192 10.29 12.00 -10.04
CA LEU A 192 9.92 10.99 -11.02
C LEU A 192 10.83 10.95 -12.26
N GLY A 193 11.70 11.97 -12.44
CA GLY A 193 12.57 12.05 -13.61
C GLY A 193 11.82 12.39 -14.90
N ILE A 194 10.73 13.16 -14.81
CA ILE A 194 9.86 13.54 -15.93
C ILE A 194 9.87 15.06 -16.15
N ASN A 195 9.36 15.50 -17.29
CA ASN A 195 9.42 16.92 -17.66
C ASN A 195 8.06 17.53 -18.08
N ASN A 196 7.00 16.74 -18.08
CA ASN A 196 5.67 17.23 -18.45
C ASN A 196 4.55 16.52 -17.68
N ARG A 197 3.38 17.17 -17.69
CA ARG A 197 2.18 16.70 -16.96
C ARG A 197 1.64 15.38 -17.52
N THR A 198 1.70 15.15 -18.83
CA THR A 198 1.20 13.93 -19.45
C THR A 198 1.95 12.70 -18.93
N GLN A 199 3.28 12.78 -18.80
CA GLN A 199 4.07 11.71 -18.20
C GLN A 199 3.69 11.46 -16.74
N ALA A 200 3.44 12.52 -15.96
CA ALA A 200 2.99 12.38 -14.58
C ALA A 200 1.63 11.65 -14.49
N VAL A 201 0.69 11.97 -15.37
CA VAL A 201 -0.63 11.30 -15.45
C VAL A 201 -0.46 9.82 -15.80
N LEU A 202 0.37 9.49 -16.79
CA LEU A 202 0.64 8.10 -17.18
C LEU A 202 1.22 7.29 -16.02
N ILE A 203 2.19 7.86 -15.28
CA ILE A 203 2.76 7.21 -14.09
C ILE A 203 1.68 6.98 -13.02
N ALA A 204 0.87 8.01 -12.74
CA ALA A 204 -0.19 7.88 -11.74
C ALA A 204 -1.21 6.79 -12.09
N SER A 205 -1.54 6.63 -13.39
CA SER A 205 -2.45 5.57 -13.85
C SER A 205 -1.85 4.16 -13.77
N GLN A 206 -0.54 4.02 -13.69
CA GLN A 206 0.10 2.70 -13.50
C GLN A 206 0.05 2.20 -12.04
N LEU A 207 -0.33 3.07 -11.11
CA LEU A 207 -0.40 2.76 -9.67
C LEU A 207 -1.78 2.27 -9.21
N GLU A 208 -2.77 2.33 -10.11
CA GLU A 208 -4.13 1.80 -9.91
C GLU A 208 -4.24 0.29 -10.07
#